data_af0359548e8a1585ee5a8352f5e776ea
#
_entry.id   af0359548e8a1585ee5a8352f5e776ea
#
_cell.length_a   1.000
_cell.length_b   1.000
_cell.length_c   1.000
_cell.angle_alpha   90.00
_cell.angle_beta   90.00
_cell.angle_gamma   90.00
#
_symmetry.space_group_name_H-M   'P 1'
#
loop_
_entity.id
_entity.type
_entity.pdbx_description
1 polymer ?
#
loop_
_entity_poly.entity_id
_entity_poly.type
_entity_poly.pdbx_seq_one_letter_code
_entity_poly.pdbx_strand_id
1 'polypeptide(L)'
;AALSRLKADAVVIVNEDGSPTSDFLQSRDWYAPITDLMHRLRGRTTQGKLTSLPVTRIATQVLGDAIFANQILLGMAWQAGQIPLKRESIEKAIHLNGTATEKNLEAFRIGCHLMSDLDLAKRIIATIPTTNKPTTLAELVDDRSARLVEYWNQDYATQYRVLVEQAAKVLPEELAGTIATQLYRVMAYKDEYEVARLLTGKSFKQSIETQFGQGLRLTYHLAPPALGAHGTIRKRAFGYWMRIPMMILARLQWLRETFLDPFALQQERQKEHAWRDRYIAFVKAISSAPESYDLSVAEQIAQLPADVRGFGHVKMQAMDTAIQRWDELSLSLRRES
;
A
#
# COMPACT_ATOMS: atom_id res chain seq x y z
N ALA A 1 -0.58 22.54 10.43
CA ALA A 1 -1.01 23.95 10.28
C ALA A 1 -2.24 24.29 11.14
N ALA A 2 -3.26 23.42 11.30
CA ALA A 2 -4.47 23.70 12.07
C ALA A 2 -4.30 23.62 13.60
N LEU A 3 -3.33 22.86 14.07
CA LEU A 3 -3.13 22.58 15.50
C LEU A 3 -2.85 23.86 16.33
N SER A 4 -2.18 24.86 15.75
CA SER A 4 -1.87 26.13 16.42
C SER A 4 -3.11 27.01 16.65
N ARG A 5 -4.20 26.75 15.90
CA ARG A 5 -5.46 27.50 16.00
C ARG A 5 -6.48 26.83 16.91
N LEU A 6 -6.17 25.62 17.41
CA LEU A 6 -7.08 24.88 18.27
C LEU A 6 -7.14 25.54 19.66
N LYS A 7 -8.36 25.88 20.09
CA LYS A 7 -8.62 26.37 21.46
C LYS A 7 -8.61 25.17 22.42
N ALA A 8 -8.18 25.39 23.66
CA ALA A 8 -8.09 24.33 24.67
C ALA A 8 -9.46 23.69 25.01
N ASP A 9 -10.54 24.45 24.88
CA ASP A 9 -11.92 24.02 25.16
C ASP A 9 -12.66 23.47 23.93
N ALA A 10 -12.00 23.40 22.77
CA ALA A 10 -12.60 22.88 21.55
C ALA A 10 -12.94 21.39 21.67
N VAL A 11 -14.12 21.02 21.16
CA VAL A 11 -14.48 19.62 20.94
C VAL A 11 -13.84 19.13 19.64
N VAL A 12 -13.09 18.05 19.74
CA VAL A 12 -12.33 17.50 18.60
C VAL A 12 -12.83 16.09 18.32
N ILE A 13 -13.28 15.88 17.09
CA ILE A 13 -13.69 14.55 16.60
C ILE A 13 -12.76 14.23 15.42
N VAL A 14 -12.03 13.12 15.54
CA VAL A 14 -10.93 12.78 14.63
C VAL A 14 -11.07 11.37 14.09
N ASN A 15 -10.80 11.23 12.81
CA ASN A 15 -10.54 9.94 12.18
C ASN A 15 -9.09 9.52 12.42
N GLU A 16 -8.88 8.40 13.09
CA GLU A 16 -7.55 7.84 13.37
C GLU A 16 -6.88 7.22 12.14
N ASP A 17 -7.65 6.94 11.09
CA ASP A 17 -7.10 6.33 9.90
C ASP A 17 -6.33 7.38 9.09
N GLY A 18 -5.05 7.08 8.85
CA GLY A 18 -4.20 7.92 8.02
C GLY A 18 -4.62 7.84 6.55
N SER A 19 -5.04 8.98 6.00
CA SER A 19 -5.20 9.11 4.55
C SER A 19 -3.86 9.50 3.92
N PRO A 20 -3.48 8.91 2.77
CA PRO A 20 -2.31 9.34 2.03
C PRO A 20 -2.41 10.84 1.70
N THR A 21 -1.38 11.62 2.08
CA THR A 21 -1.23 13.03 1.67
C THR A 21 -0.40 13.11 0.39
N SER A 22 -0.15 14.32 -0.12
CA SER A 22 0.78 14.52 -1.24
C SER A 22 2.17 13.93 -0.99
N ASP A 23 2.58 13.79 0.27
CA ASP A 23 3.86 13.20 0.66
C ASP A 23 3.93 11.70 0.30
N PHE A 24 2.79 11.02 0.20
CA PHE A 24 2.70 9.65 -0.34
C PHE A 24 3.16 9.57 -1.81
N LEU A 25 3.02 10.64 -2.56
CA LEU A 25 3.54 10.72 -3.93
C LEU A 25 5.06 10.83 -3.95
N GLN A 26 5.66 11.37 -2.89
CA GLN A 26 7.11 11.54 -2.74
C GLN A 26 7.75 10.35 -2.01
N SER A 27 7.05 9.72 -1.07
CA SER A 27 7.51 8.53 -0.35
C SER A 27 6.47 7.42 -0.38
N ARG A 28 6.81 6.29 -1.01
CA ARG A 28 5.91 5.13 -1.15
C ARG A 28 5.65 4.43 0.19
N ASP A 29 6.61 4.49 1.08
CA ASP A 29 6.53 3.94 2.43
C ASP A 29 6.13 5.04 3.44
N TRP A 30 5.68 6.20 2.91
CA TRP A 30 5.12 7.24 3.75
C TRP A 30 3.95 6.67 4.54
N TYR A 31 4.03 6.86 5.80
CA TYR A 31 2.93 6.53 6.67
C TYR A 31 2.60 7.75 7.52
N ALA A 32 1.31 8.02 7.70
CA ALA A 32 0.89 9.14 8.53
C ALA A 32 1.38 8.91 9.97
N PRO A 33 2.11 9.85 10.58
CA PRO A 33 2.56 9.74 11.97
C PRO A 33 1.38 9.94 12.93
N ILE A 34 0.37 9.04 12.84
CA ILE A 34 -0.90 9.17 13.56
C ILE A 34 -0.67 9.21 15.07
N THR A 35 0.20 8.36 15.59
CA THR A 35 0.51 8.30 17.03
C THR A 35 1.03 9.63 17.53
N ASP A 36 1.97 10.26 16.81
CA ASP A 36 2.53 11.56 17.17
C ASP A 36 1.49 12.68 17.04
N LEU A 37 0.70 12.68 15.96
CA LEU A 37 -0.37 13.65 15.76
C LEU A 37 -1.45 13.53 16.85
N MET A 38 -1.82 12.31 17.23
CA MET A 38 -2.77 12.06 18.31
C MET A 38 -2.22 12.47 19.67
N HIS A 39 -0.94 12.24 19.93
CA HIS A 39 -0.28 12.70 21.14
C HIS A 39 -0.30 14.23 21.24
N ARG A 40 0.03 14.93 20.16
CA ARG A 40 -0.03 16.40 20.09
C ARG A 40 -1.45 16.96 20.24
N LEU A 41 -2.46 16.27 19.69
CA LEU A 41 -3.87 16.64 19.87
C LEU A 41 -4.30 16.49 21.33
N ARG A 42 -3.99 15.34 21.96
CA ARG A 42 -4.29 15.11 23.37
C ARG A 42 -3.64 16.14 24.30
N GLY A 43 -2.42 16.55 24.00
CA GLY A 43 -1.73 17.60 24.77
C GLY A 43 -2.30 19.01 24.60
N ARG A 44 -3.18 19.22 23.61
CA ARG A 44 -3.82 20.54 23.35
C ARG A 44 -5.32 20.59 23.62
N THR A 45 -5.96 19.48 23.90
CA THR A 45 -7.39 19.40 24.16
C THR A 45 -7.65 19.10 25.63
N THR A 46 -8.71 19.69 26.18
CA THR A 46 -9.18 19.36 27.52
C THR A 46 -9.61 17.91 27.59
N GLN A 47 -9.31 17.24 28.70
CA GLN A 47 -9.69 15.85 28.91
C GLN A 47 -11.20 15.65 28.68
N GLY A 48 -11.56 14.62 27.91
CA GLY A 48 -12.95 14.30 27.57
C GLY A 48 -13.51 15.05 26.34
N LYS A 49 -12.77 16.02 25.76
CA LYS A 49 -13.21 16.73 24.55
C LYS A 49 -12.63 16.21 23.25
N LEU A 50 -11.80 15.16 23.29
CA LEU A 50 -11.26 14.48 22.13
C LEU A 50 -11.88 13.12 21.97
N THR A 51 -12.61 12.91 20.87
CA THR A 51 -13.11 11.60 20.44
C THR A 51 -12.37 11.19 19.17
N SER A 52 -11.74 10.04 19.19
CA SER A 52 -11.01 9.50 18.06
C SER A 52 -11.46 8.07 17.76
N LEU A 53 -11.73 7.79 16.48
CA LEU A 53 -12.16 6.48 15.99
C LEU A 53 -11.55 6.21 14.61
N PRO A 54 -11.31 4.95 14.22
CA PRO A 54 -10.86 4.59 12.88
C PRO A 54 -12.03 4.61 11.88
N VAL A 55 -12.53 5.81 11.60
CA VAL A 55 -13.79 6.03 10.88
C VAL A 55 -13.74 5.52 9.44
N THR A 56 -12.58 5.60 8.79
CA THR A 56 -12.42 5.06 7.43
C THR A 56 -12.54 3.55 7.41
N ARG A 57 -11.95 2.85 8.37
CA ARG A 57 -12.08 1.39 8.50
C ARG A 57 -13.52 0.99 8.84
N ILE A 58 -14.18 1.73 9.74
CA ILE A 58 -15.60 1.51 10.08
C ILE A 58 -16.46 1.69 8.82
N ALA A 59 -16.28 2.79 8.05
CA ALA A 59 -17.03 3.05 6.82
C ALA A 59 -16.85 1.90 5.81
N THR A 60 -15.60 1.47 5.61
CA THR A 60 -15.29 0.37 4.69
C THR A 60 -15.91 -0.95 5.14
N GLN A 61 -15.86 -1.25 6.45
CA GLN A 61 -16.39 -2.49 7.00
C GLN A 61 -17.93 -2.55 6.94
N VAL A 62 -18.60 -1.44 7.29
CA VAL A 62 -20.06 -1.44 7.46
C VAL A 62 -20.77 -1.04 6.16
N LEU A 63 -20.23 -0.10 5.40
CA LEU A 63 -20.86 0.47 4.20
C LEU A 63 -20.18 0.06 2.88
N GLY A 64 -19.02 -0.60 2.98
CA GLY A 64 -18.27 -1.11 1.83
C GLY A 64 -17.35 -0.09 1.15
N ASP A 65 -17.32 1.18 1.58
CA ASP A 65 -16.47 2.20 0.97
C ASP A 65 -16.03 3.27 1.99
N ALA A 66 -14.75 3.65 1.91
CA ALA A 66 -14.12 4.70 2.71
C ALA A 66 -14.72 6.10 2.49
N ILE A 67 -15.37 6.34 1.35
CA ILE A 67 -15.94 7.65 0.98
C ILE A 67 -16.99 8.12 2.00
N PHE A 68 -17.67 7.18 2.66
CA PHE A 68 -18.71 7.46 3.66
C PHE A 68 -18.15 7.93 5.01
N ALA A 69 -16.82 7.89 5.22
CA ALA A 69 -16.21 8.35 6.48
C ALA A 69 -16.57 9.79 6.84
N ASN A 70 -16.66 10.68 5.84
CA ASN A 70 -17.04 12.09 6.09
C ASN A 70 -18.47 12.23 6.62
N GLN A 71 -19.40 11.41 6.13
CA GLN A 71 -20.79 11.44 6.60
C GLN A 71 -20.92 10.84 8.01
N ILE A 72 -20.10 9.83 8.33
CA ILE A 72 -20.01 9.30 9.71
C ILE A 72 -19.50 10.38 10.65
N LEU A 73 -18.41 11.09 10.29
CA LEU A 73 -17.88 12.21 11.09
C LEU A 73 -18.89 13.33 11.26
N LEU A 74 -19.67 13.65 10.22
CA LEU A 74 -20.77 14.62 10.30
C LEU A 74 -21.83 14.19 11.32
N GLY A 75 -22.23 12.92 11.31
CA GLY A 75 -23.17 12.35 12.27
C GLY A 75 -22.64 12.38 13.71
N MET A 76 -21.35 12.05 13.91
CA MET A 76 -20.70 12.18 15.20
C MET A 76 -20.67 13.61 15.70
N ALA A 77 -20.32 14.57 14.85
CA ALA A 77 -20.26 16.00 15.20
C ALA A 77 -21.67 16.54 15.53
N TRP A 78 -22.68 16.15 14.77
CA TRP A 78 -24.05 16.54 15.03
C TRP A 78 -24.55 15.98 16.37
N GLN A 79 -24.34 14.71 16.64
CA GLN A 79 -24.72 14.04 17.88
C GLN A 79 -23.99 14.63 19.10
N ALA A 80 -22.74 15.08 18.92
CA ALA A 80 -22.00 15.81 19.96
C ALA A 80 -22.49 17.24 20.19
N GLY A 81 -23.54 17.70 19.50
CA GLY A 81 -24.11 19.03 19.64
C GLY A 81 -23.26 20.14 19.03
N GLN A 82 -22.29 19.79 18.14
CA GLN A 82 -21.37 20.78 17.56
C GLN A 82 -21.91 21.42 16.26
N ILE A 83 -23.04 20.92 15.76
CA ILE A 83 -23.68 21.42 14.54
C ILE A 83 -25.07 21.95 14.89
N PRO A 84 -25.29 23.28 14.80
CA PRO A 84 -26.56 23.91 15.21
C PRO A 84 -27.64 23.82 14.11
N LEU A 85 -27.83 22.62 13.57
CA LEU A 85 -28.84 22.32 12.54
C LEU A 85 -29.77 21.20 13.05
N LYS A 86 -31.02 21.24 12.63
CA LYS A 86 -31.95 20.13 12.85
C LYS A 86 -31.57 18.95 11.99
N ARG A 87 -31.79 17.75 12.51
CA ARG A 87 -31.52 16.48 11.82
C ARG A 87 -32.19 16.43 10.45
N GLU A 88 -33.45 16.85 10.39
CA GLU A 88 -34.24 16.87 9.16
C GLU A 88 -33.62 17.75 8.08
N SER A 89 -32.97 18.85 8.48
CA SER A 89 -32.28 19.74 7.54
C SER A 89 -31.04 19.09 6.93
N ILE A 90 -30.28 18.33 7.72
CA ILE A 90 -29.11 17.58 7.24
C ILE A 90 -29.55 16.44 6.32
N GLU A 91 -30.55 15.64 6.74
CA GLU A 91 -31.08 14.54 5.93
C GLU A 91 -31.67 15.09 4.60
N LYS A 92 -32.35 16.23 4.61
CA LYS A 92 -32.85 16.89 3.40
C LYS A 92 -31.71 17.35 2.49
N ALA A 93 -30.64 17.88 3.05
CA ALA A 93 -29.46 18.28 2.27
C ALA A 93 -28.79 17.05 1.58
N ILE A 94 -28.70 15.92 2.26
CA ILE A 94 -28.22 14.66 1.70
C ILE A 94 -29.12 14.19 0.54
N HIS A 95 -30.44 14.29 0.70
CA HIS A 95 -31.40 13.97 -0.36
C HIS A 95 -31.23 14.90 -1.58
N LEU A 96 -31.08 16.19 -1.35
CA LEU A 96 -30.89 17.17 -2.43
C LEU A 96 -29.59 16.98 -3.21
N ASN A 97 -28.53 16.48 -2.55
CA ASN A 97 -27.27 16.15 -3.21
C ASN A 97 -27.42 14.98 -4.22
N GLY A 98 -28.37 14.08 -4.02
CA GLY A 98 -28.76 13.02 -4.96
C GLY A 98 -27.75 11.91 -5.19
N THR A 99 -26.53 12.00 -4.63
CA THR A 99 -25.45 11.00 -4.83
C THR A 99 -25.46 10.00 -3.69
N ALA A 100 -25.63 8.71 -3.98
CA ALA A 100 -25.63 7.60 -3.01
C ALA A 100 -26.45 7.91 -1.73
N THR A 101 -27.62 8.50 -1.91
CA THR A 101 -28.42 9.10 -0.86
C THR A 101 -28.66 8.17 0.33
N GLU A 102 -29.12 6.93 0.08
CA GLU A 102 -29.42 5.94 1.12
C GLU A 102 -28.18 5.62 1.98
N LYS A 103 -27.04 5.37 1.32
CA LYS A 103 -25.77 5.08 2.03
C LYS A 103 -25.25 6.29 2.80
N ASN A 104 -25.41 7.50 2.28
CA ASN A 104 -25.02 8.72 3.00
C ASN A 104 -25.90 8.97 4.22
N LEU A 105 -27.19 8.70 4.15
CA LEU A 105 -28.10 8.76 5.29
C LEU A 105 -27.74 7.69 6.34
N GLU A 106 -27.48 6.47 5.89
CA GLU A 106 -27.04 5.38 6.77
C GLU A 106 -25.72 5.74 7.46
N ALA A 107 -24.73 6.26 6.73
CA ALA A 107 -23.45 6.73 7.27
C ALA A 107 -23.65 7.82 8.33
N PHE A 108 -24.51 8.80 8.09
CA PHE A 108 -24.83 9.84 9.06
C PHE A 108 -25.45 9.24 10.33
N ARG A 109 -26.40 8.29 10.22
CA ARG A 109 -27.02 7.60 11.36
C ARG A 109 -26.01 6.77 12.14
N ILE A 110 -25.11 6.04 11.43
CA ILE A 110 -24.01 5.30 12.08
C ILE A 110 -23.17 6.27 12.91
N GLY A 111 -22.79 7.43 12.37
CA GLY A 111 -22.05 8.44 13.09
C GLY A 111 -22.75 8.91 14.37
N CYS A 112 -24.05 9.13 14.33
CA CYS A 112 -24.86 9.46 15.51
C CYS A 112 -24.79 8.34 16.56
N HIS A 113 -24.95 7.08 16.14
CA HIS A 113 -24.89 5.94 17.04
C HIS A 113 -23.51 5.75 17.66
N LEU A 114 -22.44 5.85 16.87
CA LEU A 114 -21.07 5.72 17.37
C LEU A 114 -20.72 6.79 18.42
N MET A 115 -21.25 7.99 18.28
CA MET A 115 -21.03 9.06 19.26
C MET A 115 -21.87 8.88 20.51
N SER A 116 -23.07 8.28 20.41
CA SER A 116 -23.93 7.98 21.55
C SER A 116 -23.48 6.76 22.35
N ASP A 117 -22.87 5.77 21.68
CA ASP A 117 -22.39 4.51 22.26
C ASP A 117 -20.98 4.18 21.73
N LEU A 118 -19.97 4.63 22.48
CA LEU A 118 -18.56 4.36 22.15
C LEU A 118 -18.19 2.88 22.31
N ASP A 119 -18.96 2.10 23.09
CA ASP A 119 -18.71 0.67 23.19
C ASP A 119 -19.19 -0.08 21.94
N LEU A 120 -20.24 0.41 21.28
CA LEU A 120 -20.60 -0.05 19.94
C LEU A 120 -19.43 0.15 18.95
N ALA A 121 -18.78 1.31 18.99
CA ALA A 121 -17.59 1.57 18.17
C ALA A 121 -16.48 0.54 18.43
N LYS A 122 -16.19 0.23 19.71
CA LYS A 122 -15.19 -0.79 20.08
C LYS A 122 -15.57 -2.18 19.57
N ARG A 123 -16.84 -2.56 19.66
CA ARG A 123 -17.33 -3.86 19.14
C ARG A 123 -17.15 -3.95 17.62
N ILE A 124 -17.52 -2.90 16.88
CA ILE A 124 -17.31 -2.86 15.42
C ILE A 124 -15.82 -2.95 15.08
N ILE A 125 -14.97 -2.17 15.77
CA ILE A 125 -13.52 -2.19 15.56
C ILE A 125 -12.93 -3.58 15.81
N ALA A 126 -13.39 -4.28 16.82
CA ALA A 126 -12.93 -5.64 17.12
C ALA A 126 -13.26 -6.67 16.01
N THR A 127 -14.27 -6.41 15.18
CA THR A 127 -14.61 -7.25 14.02
C THR A 127 -13.82 -6.89 12.76
N ILE A 128 -13.15 -5.74 12.75
CA ILE A 128 -12.33 -5.32 11.60
C ILE A 128 -11.05 -6.17 11.60
N PRO A 129 -10.76 -6.91 10.50
CA PRO A 129 -9.52 -7.64 10.41
C PRO A 129 -8.34 -6.68 10.58
N THR A 130 -7.59 -6.83 11.63
CA THR A 130 -6.30 -6.14 11.77
C THR A 130 -5.37 -6.77 10.75
N THR A 131 -5.04 -6.05 9.70
CA THR A 131 -3.86 -6.40 8.93
C THR A 131 -2.66 -6.18 9.85
N ASN A 132 -2.22 -7.25 10.51
CA ASN A 132 -0.99 -7.21 11.28
C ASN A 132 0.12 -6.83 10.31
N LYS A 133 0.54 -5.56 10.35
CA LYS A 133 1.78 -5.19 9.68
C LYS A 133 2.90 -5.87 10.46
N PRO A 134 3.84 -6.50 9.76
CA PRO A 134 5.03 -7.03 10.42
C PRO A 134 5.68 -5.94 11.29
N THR A 135 5.88 -6.22 12.55
CA THR A 135 6.46 -5.28 13.52
C THR A 135 7.93 -5.58 13.77
N THR A 136 8.36 -6.80 13.47
CA THR A 136 9.75 -7.25 13.58
C THR A 136 10.31 -7.62 12.21
N LEU A 137 11.65 -7.63 12.09
CA LEU A 137 12.31 -8.07 10.87
C LEU A 137 11.95 -9.53 10.54
N ALA A 138 11.84 -10.40 11.55
CA ALA A 138 11.46 -11.80 11.34
C ALA A 138 10.05 -11.94 10.75
N GLU A 139 9.07 -11.24 11.30
CA GLU A 139 7.70 -11.21 10.77
C GLU A 139 7.64 -10.64 9.35
N LEU A 140 8.47 -9.61 9.07
CA LEU A 140 8.59 -9.04 7.72
C LEU A 140 9.13 -10.07 6.73
N VAL A 141 10.20 -10.79 7.09
CA VAL A 141 10.81 -11.83 6.26
C VAL A 141 9.82 -12.96 6.01
N ASP A 142 9.06 -13.38 7.02
CA ASP A 142 8.05 -14.44 6.88
C ASP A 142 6.92 -14.01 5.96
N ASP A 143 6.35 -12.82 6.14
CA ASP A 143 5.30 -12.29 5.26
C ASP A 143 5.78 -12.16 3.81
N ARG A 144 6.98 -11.60 3.59
CA ARG A 144 7.52 -11.39 2.25
C ARG A 144 7.90 -12.71 1.58
N SER A 145 8.44 -13.66 2.34
CA SER A 145 8.73 -15.01 1.82
C SER A 145 7.46 -15.74 1.39
N ALA A 146 6.40 -15.71 2.20
CA ALA A 146 5.12 -16.31 1.84
C ALA A 146 4.55 -15.70 0.53
N ARG A 147 4.65 -14.38 0.38
CA ARG A 147 4.22 -13.71 -0.86
C ARG A 147 5.09 -14.07 -2.08
N LEU A 148 6.40 -14.30 -1.90
CA LEU A 148 7.29 -14.70 -2.99
C LEU A 148 7.05 -16.14 -3.43
N VAL A 149 6.63 -17.03 -2.51
CA VAL A 149 6.15 -18.37 -2.87
C VAL A 149 4.94 -18.28 -3.80
N GLU A 150 3.96 -17.43 -3.45
CA GLU A 150 2.78 -17.20 -4.29
C GLU A 150 3.12 -16.50 -5.61
N TYR A 151 4.10 -15.58 -5.58
CA TYR A 151 4.56 -14.83 -6.75
C TYR A 151 5.24 -15.74 -7.78
N TRP A 152 6.11 -16.64 -7.34
CA TRP A 152 6.84 -17.54 -8.23
C TRP A 152 6.95 -18.97 -7.68
N ASN A 153 7.85 -19.23 -6.71
CA ASN A 153 8.07 -20.54 -6.14
C ASN A 153 8.83 -20.48 -4.79
N GLN A 154 9.01 -21.66 -4.18
CA GLN A 154 9.70 -21.80 -2.90
C GLN A 154 11.19 -21.44 -2.97
N ASP A 155 11.87 -21.78 -4.07
CA ASP A 155 13.31 -21.52 -4.21
C ASP A 155 13.60 -20.03 -4.28
N TYR A 156 12.76 -19.29 -4.98
CA TYR A 156 12.84 -17.82 -5.06
C TYR A 156 12.61 -17.15 -3.71
N ALA A 157 11.64 -17.62 -2.95
CA ALA A 157 11.40 -17.16 -1.58
C ALA A 157 12.56 -17.52 -0.64
N THR A 158 13.16 -18.70 -0.80
CA THR A 158 14.33 -19.12 -0.04
C THR A 158 15.54 -18.25 -0.33
N GLN A 159 15.77 -17.90 -1.59
CA GLN A 159 16.83 -16.96 -1.99
C GLN A 159 16.68 -15.60 -1.27
N TYR A 160 15.46 -15.04 -1.25
CA TYR A 160 15.17 -13.81 -0.52
C TYR A 160 15.50 -13.95 0.97
N ARG A 161 14.98 -15.00 1.62
CA ARG A 161 15.17 -15.26 3.05
C ARG A 161 16.65 -15.36 3.41
N VAL A 162 17.40 -16.18 2.68
CA VAL A 162 18.84 -16.38 2.92
C VAL A 162 19.60 -15.04 2.83
N LEU A 163 19.33 -14.25 1.81
CA LEU A 163 19.99 -12.95 1.63
C LEU A 163 19.70 -11.97 2.78
N VAL A 164 18.44 -11.87 3.22
CA VAL A 164 18.06 -10.97 4.32
C VAL A 164 18.62 -11.48 5.64
N GLU A 165 18.56 -12.77 5.92
CA GLU A 165 19.12 -13.36 7.15
C GLU A 165 20.65 -13.23 7.24
N GLN A 166 21.34 -13.33 6.10
CA GLN A 166 22.79 -13.05 6.04
C GLN A 166 23.08 -11.59 6.33
N ALA A 167 22.35 -10.66 5.71
CA ALA A 167 22.48 -9.24 5.96
C ALA A 167 22.20 -8.89 7.43
N ALA A 168 21.15 -9.44 8.03
CA ALA A 168 20.77 -9.19 9.41
C ALA A 168 21.79 -9.67 10.46
N LYS A 169 22.65 -10.65 10.11
CA LYS A 169 23.69 -11.14 11.01
C LYS A 169 24.89 -10.19 11.16
N VAL A 170 25.14 -9.37 10.14
CA VAL A 170 26.40 -8.61 10.03
C VAL A 170 26.19 -7.10 9.83
N LEU A 171 24.98 -6.67 9.49
CA LEU A 171 24.64 -5.26 9.25
C LEU A 171 23.76 -4.71 10.40
N PRO A 172 23.74 -3.39 10.60
CA PRO A 172 22.80 -2.74 11.52
C PRO A 172 21.33 -3.09 11.20
N GLU A 173 20.51 -3.22 12.24
CA GLU A 173 19.10 -3.63 12.12
C GLU A 173 18.29 -2.75 11.14
N GLU A 174 18.52 -1.43 11.17
CA GLU A 174 17.87 -0.47 10.27
C GLU A 174 18.21 -0.76 8.80
N LEU A 175 19.48 -0.98 8.48
CA LEU A 175 19.93 -1.30 7.13
C LEU A 175 19.42 -2.68 6.70
N ALA A 176 19.42 -3.67 7.58
CA ALA A 176 18.83 -4.99 7.29
C ALA A 176 17.32 -4.92 7.02
N GLY A 177 16.59 -4.11 7.77
CA GLY A 177 15.16 -3.85 7.53
C GLY A 177 14.89 -3.15 6.19
N THR A 178 15.72 -2.17 5.84
CA THR A 178 15.71 -1.51 4.54
C THR A 178 15.94 -2.52 3.41
N ILE A 179 17.00 -3.33 3.54
CA ILE A 179 17.31 -4.39 2.57
C ILE A 179 16.14 -5.36 2.43
N ALA A 180 15.56 -5.84 3.52
CA ALA A 180 14.41 -6.76 3.48
C ALA A 180 13.24 -6.17 2.69
N THR A 181 12.94 -4.90 2.91
CA THR A 181 11.83 -4.22 2.23
C THR A 181 12.12 -4.01 0.75
N GLN A 182 13.32 -3.52 0.42
CA GLN A 182 13.65 -3.12 -0.95
C GLN A 182 14.02 -4.34 -1.82
N LEU A 183 14.67 -5.36 -1.25
CA LEU A 183 14.94 -6.62 -1.94
C LEU A 183 13.63 -7.30 -2.38
N TYR A 184 12.64 -7.39 -1.49
CA TYR A 184 11.32 -7.88 -1.86
C TYR A 184 10.72 -7.07 -3.02
N ARG A 185 10.85 -5.75 -3.01
CA ARG A 185 10.31 -4.86 -4.05
C ARG A 185 10.94 -5.12 -5.43
N VAL A 186 12.25 -5.33 -5.48
CA VAL A 186 12.95 -5.62 -6.75
C VAL A 186 12.73 -7.07 -7.21
N MET A 187 12.48 -7.99 -6.28
CA MET A 187 12.17 -9.39 -6.58
C MET A 187 10.72 -9.59 -7.02
N ALA A 188 9.76 -8.87 -6.42
CA ALA A 188 8.33 -8.96 -6.72
C ALA A 188 7.86 -7.79 -7.62
N TYR A 189 8.44 -7.67 -8.80
CA TYR A 189 7.99 -6.67 -9.77
C TYR A 189 6.65 -7.07 -10.41
N LYS A 190 5.87 -6.09 -10.86
CA LYS A 190 4.55 -6.31 -11.45
C LYS A 190 4.68 -6.74 -12.90
N ASP A 191 4.51 -8.01 -13.17
CA ASP A 191 4.44 -8.58 -14.52
C ASP A 191 3.04 -9.06 -14.89
N GLU A 192 2.89 -9.55 -16.11
CA GLU A 192 1.64 -10.04 -16.67
C GLU A 192 1.11 -11.26 -15.91
N TYR A 193 2.00 -12.15 -15.46
CA TYR A 193 1.65 -13.34 -14.67
C TYR A 193 1.10 -12.93 -13.30
N GLU A 194 1.75 -11.99 -12.62
CA GLU A 194 1.33 -11.50 -11.31
C GLU A 194 0.02 -10.74 -11.40
N VAL A 195 -0.16 -9.89 -12.41
CA VAL A 195 -1.44 -9.21 -12.66
C VAL A 195 -2.56 -10.22 -12.86
N ALA A 196 -2.31 -11.25 -13.68
CA ALA A 196 -3.28 -12.30 -13.92
C ALA A 196 -3.62 -13.09 -12.65
N ARG A 197 -2.60 -13.44 -11.82
CA ARG A 197 -2.77 -14.13 -10.54
C ARG A 197 -3.61 -13.31 -9.56
N LEU A 198 -3.27 -12.04 -9.39
CA LEU A 198 -3.99 -11.14 -8.47
C LEU A 198 -5.44 -10.93 -8.88
N LEU A 199 -5.72 -10.73 -10.17
CA LEU A 199 -7.08 -10.48 -10.67
C LEU A 199 -7.96 -11.74 -10.77
N THR A 200 -7.38 -12.93 -10.69
CA THR A 200 -8.12 -14.21 -10.76
C THR A 200 -8.12 -14.98 -9.45
N GLY A 201 -7.34 -14.55 -8.47
CA GLY A 201 -7.16 -15.20 -7.18
C GLY A 201 -8.45 -15.27 -6.34
N LYS A 202 -8.50 -16.24 -5.42
CA LYS A 202 -9.64 -16.42 -4.51
C LYS A 202 -9.85 -15.20 -3.60
N SER A 203 -8.77 -14.60 -3.09
CA SER A 203 -8.82 -13.43 -2.24
C SER A 203 -9.43 -12.22 -2.94
N PHE A 204 -9.07 -11.99 -4.21
CA PHE A 204 -9.67 -10.93 -5.01
C PHE A 204 -11.17 -11.17 -5.21
N LYS A 205 -11.57 -12.39 -5.56
CA LYS A 205 -12.98 -12.74 -5.74
C LYS A 205 -13.76 -12.52 -4.44
N GLN A 206 -13.26 -13.01 -3.32
CA GLN A 206 -13.89 -12.83 -2.00
C GLN A 206 -14.01 -11.35 -1.61
N SER A 207 -12.96 -10.56 -1.84
CA SER A 207 -12.98 -9.12 -1.58
C SER A 207 -14.07 -8.41 -2.39
N ILE A 208 -14.18 -8.71 -3.68
CA ILE A 208 -15.21 -8.13 -4.56
C ILE A 208 -16.62 -8.58 -4.13
N GLU A 209 -16.83 -9.87 -3.84
CA GLU A 209 -18.12 -10.38 -3.39
C GLU A 209 -18.55 -9.80 -2.04
N THR A 210 -17.59 -9.57 -1.14
CA THR A 210 -17.85 -8.93 0.17
C THR A 210 -18.23 -7.46 0.02
N GLN A 211 -17.57 -6.73 -0.90
CA GLN A 211 -17.81 -5.29 -1.07
C GLN A 211 -19.06 -4.98 -1.90
N PHE A 212 -19.35 -5.78 -2.90
CA PHE A 212 -20.35 -5.45 -3.91
C PHE A 212 -21.47 -6.48 -4.05
N GLY A 213 -21.44 -7.57 -3.28
CA GLY A 213 -22.40 -8.67 -3.37
C GLY A 213 -22.04 -9.73 -4.42
N GLN A 214 -22.87 -10.76 -4.52
CA GLN A 214 -22.68 -11.87 -5.46
C GLN A 214 -23.30 -11.56 -6.84
N GLY A 215 -22.86 -12.26 -7.89
CA GLY A 215 -23.43 -12.18 -9.21
C GLY A 215 -22.94 -11.02 -10.08
N LEU A 216 -21.85 -10.36 -9.69
CA LEU A 216 -21.28 -9.22 -10.42
C LEU A 216 -20.65 -9.63 -11.75
N ARG A 217 -20.82 -8.77 -12.75
CA ARG A 217 -20.10 -8.85 -14.03
C ARG A 217 -18.88 -7.93 -13.97
N LEU A 218 -17.68 -8.53 -13.93
CA LEU A 218 -16.43 -7.78 -13.92
C LEU A 218 -16.01 -7.39 -15.35
N THR A 219 -15.58 -6.15 -15.51
CA THR A 219 -14.90 -5.66 -16.71
C THR A 219 -13.44 -5.40 -16.36
N TYR A 220 -12.53 -6.01 -17.10
CA TYR A 220 -11.10 -5.89 -16.89
C TYR A 220 -10.52 -4.80 -17.79
N HIS A 221 -9.95 -3.76 -17.22
CA HIS A 221 -9.24 -2.71 -17.94
C HIS A 221 -7.76 -3.05 -18.02
N LEU A 222 -7.35 -3.70 -19.10
CA LEU A 222 -5.98 -4.19 -19.31
C LEU A 222 -5.32 -3.42 -20.47
N ALA A 223 -4.00 -3.39 -20.43
CA ALA A 223 -3.15 -2.86 -21.48
C ALA A 223 -2.16 -3.96 -21.94
N PRO A 224 -2.62 -4.98 -22.68
CA PRO A 224 -1.75 -6.07 -23.11
C PRO A 224 -0.65 -5.53 -24.02
N PRO A 225 0.63 -5.91 -23.79
CA PRO A 225 1.76 -5.44 -24.61
C PRO A 225 1.61 -5.74 -26.10
N ALA A 226 1.03 -6.88 -26.45
CA ALA A 226 0.79 -7.31 -27.82
C ALA A 226 -0.21 -6.46 -28.60
N LEU A 227 -1.02 -5.63 -27.92
CA LEU A 227 -2.04 -4.78 -28.53
C LEU A 227 -1.63 -3.30 -28.59
N GLY A 228 -0.42 -2.96 -28.15
CA GLY A 228 0.15 -1.61 -28.20
C GLY A 228 1.00 -1.40 -29.46
N ALA A 229 0.41 -0.83 -30.52
CA ALA A 229 1.20 -0.34 -31.64
C ALA A 229 1.86 1.00 -31.23
N HIS A 230 3.19 1.06 -31.35
CA HIS A 230 3.99 2.31 -31.32
C HIS A 230 3.67 3.31 -30.19
N GLY A 231 4.02 2.97 -28.95
CA GLY A 231 4.27 3.97 -27.90
C GLY A 231 3.06 4.49 -27.08
N THR A 232 1.83 4.19 -27.45
CA THR A 232 0.64 4.58 -26.66
C THR A 232 -0.08 3.35 -26.11
N ILE A 233 0.24 2.99 -24.87
CA ILE A 233 -0.44 1.91 -24.14
C ILE A 233 -1.83 2.43 -23.74
N ARG A 234 -2.87 2.16 -24.55
CA ARG A 234 -4.25 2.44 -24.18
C ARG A 234 -4.86 1.25 -23.45
N LYS A 235 -5.39 1.47 -22.25
CA LYS A 235 -6.19 0.48 -21.54
C LYS A 235 -7.45 0.18 -22.36
N ARG A 236 -7.73 -1.11 -22.57
CA ARG A 236 -8.94 -1.60 -23.22
C ARG A 236 -9.81 -2.34 -22.22
N ALA A 237 -11.11 -2.21 -22.36
CA ALA A 237 -12.08 -2.90 -21.54
C ALA A 237 -12.33 -4.31 -22.11
N PHE A 238 -12.18 -5.33 -21.30
CA PHE A 238 -12.44 -6.72 -21.63
C PHE A 238 -13.55 -7.24 -20.71
N GLY A 239 -14.50 -7.96 -21.27
CA GLY A 239 -15.58 -8.55 -20.51
C GLY A 239 -15.13 -9.72 -19.62
N TYR A 240 -16.08 -10.33 -18.92
CA TYR A 240 -15.84 -11.43 -17.98
C TYR A 240 -15.11 -12.65 -18.59
N TRP A 241 -15.26 -12.87 -19.90
CA TRP A 241 -14.57 -13.94 -20.62
C TRP A 241 -13.03 -13.88 -20.48
N MET A 242 -12.46 -12.68 -20.29
CA MET A 242 -11.02 -12.48 -20.10
C MET A 242 -10.49 -13.20 -18.84
N ARG A 243 -11.35 -13.55 -17.90
CA ARG A 243 -10.96 -14.29 -16.71
C ARG A 243 -10.29 -15.64 -17.03
N ILE A 244 -10.78 -16.35 -18.07
CA ILE A 244 -10.23 -17.66 -18.44
C ILE A 244 -8.78 -17.54 -18.97
N PRO A 245 -8.49 -16.70 -19.99
CA PRO A 245 -7.10 -16.45 -20.40
C PRO A 245 -6.18 -16.01 -19.26
N MET A 246 -6.65 -15.11 -18.36
CA MET A 246 -5.86 -14.69 -17.21
C MET A 246 -5.61 -15.85 -16.22
N MET A 247 -6.57 -16.74 -15.98
CA MET A 247 -6.34 -17.93 -15.13
C MET A 247 -5.29 -18.86 -15.72
N ILE A 248 -5.27 -19.02 -17.04
CA ILE A 248 -4.24 -19.80 -17.74
C ILE A 248 -2.89 -19.10 -17.57
N LEU A 249 -2.83 -17.79 -17.85
CA LEU A 249 -1.61 -17.01 -17.72
C LEU A 249 -1.04 -17.06 -16.29
N ALA A 250 -1.89 -16.93 -15.27
CA ALA A 250 -1.49 -17.04 -13.87
C ALA A 250 -0.83 -18.40 -13.55
N ARG A 251 -1.28 -19.49 -14.18
CA ARG A 251 -0.68 -20.82 -14.00
C ARG A 251 0.64 -21.00 -14.73
N LEU A 252 0.91 -20.16 -15.72
CA LEU A 252 2.14 -20.20 -16.52
C LEU A 252 3.27 -19.37 -15.88
N GLN A 253 3.14 -18.92 -14.61
CA GLN A 253 4.18 -18.17 -13.89
C GLN A 253 5.53 -18.88 -13.80
N TRP A 254 5.56 -20.22 -13.95
CA TRP A 254 6.78 -21.03 -14.00
C TRP A 254 7.61 -20.77 -15.28
N LEU A 255 7.03 -20.19 -16.33
CA LEU A 255 7.74 -19.77 -17.54
C LEU A 255 8.63 -18.55 -17.33
N ARG A 256 8.45 -17.81 -16.21
CA ARG A 256 9.29 -16.64 -15.92
C ARG A 256 10.75 -16.95 -16.08
N GLU A 257 11.44 -16.08 -16.80
CA GLU A 257 12.88 -16.16 -17.02
C GLU A 257 13.35 -17.44 -17.75
N THR A 258 12.42 -18.21 -18.31
CA THR A 258 12.79 -19.31 -19.21
C THR A 258 12.86 -18.82 -20.66
N PHE A 259 13.45 -19.62 -21.53
CA PHE A 259 13.50 -19.31 -22.98
C PHE A 259 12.11 -19.31 -23.66
N LEU A 260 11.10 -19.85 -23.00
CA LEU A 260 9.69 -19.86 -23.46
C LEU A 260 8.89 -18.68 -22.90
N ASP A 261 9.48 -17.80 -22.11
CA ASP A 261 8.77 -16.63 -21.58
C ASP A 261 8.51 -15.60 -22.72
N PRO A 262 7.24 -15.40 -23.14
CA PRO A 262 6.91 -14.49 -24.22
C PRO A 262 7.17 -13.02 -23.87
N PHE A 263 7.38 -12.69 -22.60
CA PHE A 263 7.60 -11.32 -22.12
C PHE A 263 9.10 -11.01 -21.89
N ALA A 264 9.97 -12.03 -21.90
CA ALA A 264 11.40 -11.87 -21.60
C ALA A 264 12.13 -10.87 -22.52
N LEU A 265 11.68 -10.73 -23.78
CA LEU A 265 12.29 -9.84 -24.77
C LEU A 265 11.88 -8.37 -24.63
N GLN A 266 10.95 -8.05 -23.75
CA GLN A 266 10.54 -6.66 -23.52
C GLN A 266 11.67 -5.89 -22.82
N GLN A 267 12.01 -4.70 -23.34
CA GLN A 267 13.06 -3.85 -22.77
C GLN A 267 12.81 -3.51 -21.28
N GLU A 268 11.55 -3.26 -20.93
CA GLU A 268 11.15 -3.00 -19.55
C GLU A 268 11.51 -4.19 -18.65
N ARG A 269 11.24 -5.41 -19.12
CA ARG A 269 11.52 -6.64 -18.37
C ARG A 269 13.01 -6.89 -18.20
N GLN A 270 13.80 -6.68 -19.26
CA GLN A 270 15.26 -6.82 -19.20
C GLN A 270 15.88 -5.83 -18.21
N LYS A 271 15.42 -4.58 -18.18
CA LYS A 271 15.88 -3.59 -17.21
C LYS A 271 15.49 -3.95 -15.78
N GLU A 272 14.26 -4.48 -15.56
CA GLU A 272 13.82 -4.96 -14.23
C GLU A 272 14.69 -6.10 -13.72
N HIS A 273 15.03 -7.06 -14.57
CA HIS A 273 15.94 -8.16 -14.21
C HIS A 273 17.34 -7.64 -13.87
N ALA A 274 17.91 -6.80 -14.72
CA ALA A 274 19.25 -6.21 -14.48
C ALA A 274 19.27 -5.41 -13.17
N TRP A 275 18.21 -4.64 -12.87
CA TRP A 275 18.06 -3.89 -11.63
C TRP A 275 18.01 -4.80 -10.40
N ARG A 276 17.18 -5.86 -10.44
CA ARG A 276 17.10 -6.88 -9.39
C ARG A 276 18.45 -7.55 -9.15
N ASP A 277 19.10 -8.01 -10.23
CA ASP A 277 20.34 -8.76 -10.13
C ASP A 277 21.47 -7.88 -9.58
N ARG A 278 21.51 -6.60 -9.99
CA ARG A 278 22.42 -5.60 -9.43
C ARG A 278 22.18 -5.41 -7.92
N TYR A 279 20.93 -5.33 -7.50
CA TYR A 279 20.59 -5.17 -6.09
C TYR A 279 20.96 -6.42 -5.28
N ILE A 280 20.71 -7.61 -5.79
CA ILE A 280 21.12 -8.88 -5.16
C ILE A 280 22.64 -8.95 -5.02
N ALA A 281 23.39 -8.58 -6.06
CA ALA A 281 24.85 -8.54 -6.01
C ALA A 281 25.37 -7.56 -4.95
N PHE A 282 24.76 -6.39 -4.85
CA PHE A 282 25.06 -5.40 -3.80
C PHE A 282 24.82 -5.94 -2.40
N VAL A 283 23.64 -6.54 -2.13
CA VAL A 283 23.34 -7.13 -0.82
C VAL A 283 24.34 -8.22 -0.46
N LYS A 284 24.70 -9.09 -1.40
CA LYS A 284 25.74 -10.12 -1.18
C LYS A 284 27.08 -9.51 -0.84
N ALA A 285 27.51 -8.48 -1.57
CA ALA A 285 28.81 -7.84 -1.38
C ALA A 285 28.94 -7.20 -0.01
N ILE A 286 27.98 -6.36 0.41
CA ILE A 286 28.02 -5.68 1.71
C ILE A 286 27.83 -6.65 2.89
N SER A 287 27.12 -7.75 2.69
CA SER A 287 26.94 -8.78 3.74
C SER A 287 28.18 -9.67 3.90
N SER A 288 29.00 -9.80 2.86
CA SER A 288 30.22 -10.64 2.91
C SER A 288 31.42 -9.94 3.56
N ALA A 289 31.51 -8.61 3.45
CA ALA A 289 32.64 -7.83 3.97
C ALA A 289 32.19 -6.44 4.41
N PRO A 290 31.32 -6.31 5.43
CA PRO A 290 30.72 -5.03 5.80
C PRO A 290 31.73 -3.95 6.19
N GLU A 291 32.89 -4.34 6.72
CA GLU A 291 33.97 -3.45 7.09
C GLU A 291 34.64 -2.73 5.90
N SER A 292 34.52 -3.31 4.71
CA SER A 292 35.09 -2.75 3.46
C SER A 292 34.20 -1.66 2.84
N TYR A 293 33.04 -1.39 3.42
CA TYR A 293 32.06 -0.47 2.87
C TYR A 293 31.69 0.64 3.84
N ASP A 294 31.37 1.82 3.31
CA ASP A 294 30.71 2.88 4.07
C ASP A 294 29.21 2.54 4.19
N LEU A 295 28.79 2.19 5.42
CA LEU A 295 27.41 1.76 5.67
C LEU A 295 26.40 2.90 5.49
N SER A 296 26.81 4.17 5.61
CA SER A 296 25.92 5.30 5.37
C SER A 296 25.61 5.47 3.87
N VAL A 297 26.61 5.23 3.02
CA VAL A 297 26.45 5.18 1.56
C VAL A 297 25.69 3.93 1.16
N ALA A 298 25.97 2.80 1.79
CA ALA A 298 25.27 1.55 1.56
C ALA A 298 23.76 1.68 1.86
N GLU A 299 23.37 2.41 2.90
CA GLU A 299 21.97 2.67 3.23
C GLU A 299 21.29 3.54 2.14
N GLN A 300 21.96 4.56 1.64
CA GLN A 300 21.44 5.36 0.53
C GLN A 300 21.20 4.51 -0.72
N ILE A 301 22.15 3.62 -1.06
CA ILE A 301 21.98 2.68 -2.18
C ILE A 301 20.85 1.69 -1.91
N ALA A 302 20.76 1.15 -0.70
CA ALA A 302 19.70 0.23 -0.31
C ALA A 302 18.29 0.83 -0.45
N GLN A 303 18.15 2.15 -0.30
CA GLN A 303 16.87 2.86 -0.45
C GLN A 303 16.47 3.15 -1.91
N LEU A 304 17.39 3.15 -2.88
CA LEU A 304 17.11 3.56 -4.26
C LEU A 304 15.92 2.83 -4.91
N PRO A 305 15.64 1.54 -4.66
CA PRO A 305 14.45 0.91 -5.23
C PRO A 305 13.14 1.56 -4.78
N ALA A 306 13.12 2.32 -3.67
CA ALA A 306 11.96 3.08 -3.23
C ALA A 306 11.59 4.19 -4.21
N ASP A 307 12.54 4.72 -4.95
CA ASP A 307 12.35 5.84 -5.88
C ASP A 307 11.87 5.37 -7.27
N VAL A 308 12.05 4.08 -7.59
CA VAL A 308 11.58 3.49 -8.85
C VAL A 308 10.05 3.28 -8.80
N ARG A 309 9.31 4.26 -9.32
CA ARG A 309 7.84 4.32 -9.23
C ARG A 309 7.19 4.50 -10.59
N GLY A 310 5.86 4.27 -10.61
CA GLY A 310 5.04 4.45 -11.80
C GLY A 310 4.90 3.18 -12.65
N PHE A 311 4.48 3.36 -13.89
CA PHE A 311 4.27 2.30 -14.88
C PHE A 311 4.76 2.76 -16.24
N GLY A 312 5.20 1.80 -17.08
CA GLY A 312 5.65 2.08 -18.44
C GLY A 312 6.80 3.10 -18.45
N HIS A 313 6.70 4.11 -19.30
CA HIS A 313 7.76 5.11 -19.49
C HIS A 313 8.12 5.88 -18.20
N VAL A 314 7.16 6.15 -17.32
CA VAL A 314 7.42 6.85 -16.03
C VAL A 314 8.31 6.00 -15.13
N LYS A 315 8.02 4.68 -15.03
CA LYS A 315 8.86 3.76 -14.27
C LYS A 315 10.25 3.62 -14.87
N MET A 316 10.33 3.56 -16.20
CA MET A 316 11.63 3.46 -16.91
C MET A 316 12.49 4.69 -16.65
N GLN A 317 11.92 5.89 -16.72
CA GLN A 317 12.63 7.13 -16.40
C GLN A 317 13.09 7.18 -14.94
N ALA A 318 12.22 6.79 -14.00
CA ALA A 318 12.58 6.71 -12.57
C ALA A 318 13.71 5.70 -12.33
N MET A 319 13.69 4.56 -13.03
CA MET A 319 14.75 3.56 -12.96
C MET A 319 16.08 4.08 -13.54
N ASP A 320 16.05 4.77 -14.66
CA ASP A 320 17.27 5.35 -15.25
C ASP A 320 17.88 6.40 -14.31
N THR A 321 17.05 7.23 -13.65
CA THR A 321 17.50 8.16 -12.60
C THR A 321 18.10 7.44 -11.39
N ALA A 322 17.47 6.36 -10.94
CA ALA A 322 17.97 5.58 -9.81
C ALA A 322 19.30 4.88 -10.16
N ILE A 323 19.47 4.41 -11.38
CA ILE A 323 20.73 3.83 -11.86
C ILE A 323 21.85 4.88 -11.86
N GLN A 324 21.62 6.08 -12.38
CA GLN A 324 22.58 7.18 -12.34
C GLN A 324 23.00 7.50 -10.92
N ARG A 325 22.03 7.63 -10.00
CA ARG A 325 22.30 7.88 -8.59
C ARG A 325 23.10 6.76 -7.93
N TRP A 326 22.78 5.51 -8.29
CA TRP A 326 23.56 4.35 -7.84
C TRP A 326 25.01 4.44 -8.28
N ASP A 327 25.27 4.78 -9.55
CA ASP A 327 26.62 4.87 -10.09
C ASP A 327 27.44 5.97 -9.38
N GLU A 328 26.82 7.13 -9.10
CA GLU A 328 27.43 8.19 -8.29
C GLU A 328 27.80 7.72 -6.88
N LEU A 329 26.87 7.09 -6.17
CA LEU A 329 27.10 6.59 -4.82
C LEU A 329 28.13 5.45 -4.76
N SER A 330 28.21 4.64 -5.82
CA SER A 330 29.16 3.54 -5.89
C SER A 330 30.61 4.00 -5.88
N LEU A 331 30.91 5.23 -6.26
CA LEU A 331 32.25 5.81 -6.22
C LEU A 331 32.77 6.00 -4.77
N SER A 332 31.87 6.28 -3.85
CA SER A 332 32.18 6.48 -2.44
C SER A 332 31.75 5.32 -1.54
N LEU A 333 31.26 4.21 -2.11
CA LEU A 333 30.74 3.07 -1.37
C LEU A 333 31.86 2.28 -0.67
N ARG A 334 33.04 2.14 -1.30
CA ARG A 334 34.17 1.44 -0.69
C ARG A 334 34.96 2.41 0.20
N ARG A 335 35.28 1.96 1.41
CA ARG A 335 36.21 2.70 2.27
C ARG A 335 37.57 2.71 1.60
N GLU A 336 38.18 3.90 1.49
CA GLU A 336 39.60 4.00 1.15
C GLU A 336 40.39 3.34 2.27
N SER A 337 41.23 2.34 1.93
CA SER A 337 42.10 1.59 2.84
C SER A 337 43.24 2.43 3.36
#